data_97b25a3021b9fca6fe8edbec5d3e9460
#
_entry.id   97b25a3021b9fca6fe8edbec5d3e9460
#
_cell.length_a   1.000
_cell.length_b   1.000
_cell.length_c   1.000
_cell.angle_alpha   90.00
_cell.angle_beta   90.00
_cell.angle_gamma   90.00
#
_symmetry.space_group_name_H-M   'P 1'
#
loop_
_entity.id
_entity.type
_entity.pdbx_description
1 polymer ?
#
loop_
_entity_poly.entity_id
_entity_poly.type
_entity_poly.pdbx_seq_one_letter_code
_entity_poly.pdbx_strand_id
1 'polypeptide(L)'
;MTVAAIGYLRIQASDTDAWMNFGTAVLGLMESARQDAGGARFLRMDDHPFRFMIEAGEQDVLLATGLEYRSAAHWQAACAALEAAGHAVSPGSQEEAERRCVEAYASVSDPSGNTLELYHGRKLDYVPLNSPAGVKRFITRDERNGDMGFGHAVLPAPETGATIVFYTELIGLAVSDDLYPPIPDSRVIFMHADNPRQHSLALYNQPHPSGVVHIMVEVENLDEVGRALDRVKQAGLPLLATLGRHVNDNMCSFYVLAPGGIAVEYGYDGLQVDWERHTPTVSTEGDLWGHEYSFPGVND
;
A
#
# COMPACT_ATOMS: atom_id res chain seq x y z
N MET A 1 -6.14 11.26 -17.23
CA MET A 1 -6.18 11.36 -15.74
C MET A 1 -5.31 10.24 -15.24
N THR A 2 -4.35 10.50 -14.37
CA THR A 2 -3.48 9.44 -13.86
C THR A 2 -3.23 9.66 -12.37
N VAL A 3 -3.32 8.59 -11.60
CA VAL A 3 -2.89 8.54 -10.21
C VAL A 3 -1.37 8.65 -10.18
N ALA A 4 -0.83 9.56 -9.37
CA ALA A 4 0.61 9.73 -9.23
C ALA A 4 1.25 8.62 -8.37
N ALA A 5 0.60 8.28 -7.26
CA ALA A 5 1.09 7.30 -6.31
C ALA A 5 -0.03 6.87 -5.34
N ILE A 6 0.18 5.74 -4.65
CA ILE A 6 -0.57 5.43 -3.43
C ILE A 6 0.15 6.13 -2.28
N GLY A 7 -0.47 7.16 -1.73
CA GLY A 7 0.17 8.06 -0.80
C GLY A 7 0.13 7.58 0.65
N TYR A 8 -0.99 7.02 1.09
CA TYR A 8 -1.15 6.58 2.47
C TYR A 8 -2.22 5.48 2.62
N LEU A 9 -2.20 4.83 3.76
CA LEU A 9 -3.24 3.92 4.22
C LEU A 9 -3.82 4.39 5.55
N ARG A 10 -5.13 4.19 5.73
CA ARG A 10 -5.82 4.30 7.00
C ARG A 10 -6.17 2.90 7.49
N ILE A 11 -5.70 2.56 8.68
CA ILE A 11 -5.84 1.24 9.27
C ILE A 11 -6.54 1.39 10.61
N GLN A 12 -7.63 0.64 10.83
CA GLN A 12 -8.19 0.46 12.14
C GLN A 12 -7.43 -0.66 12.85
N ALA A 13 -7.12 -0.46 14.12
CA ALA A 13 -6.42 -1.42 14.93
C ALA A 13 -7.12 -1.60 16.29
N SER A 14 -7.29 -2.85 16.70
CA SER A 14 -7.81 -3.20 18.02
C SER A 14 -6.79 -2.92 19.14
N ASP A 15 -5.50 -2.90 18.79
CA ASP A 15 -4.39 -2.50 19.68
C ASP A 15 -3.44 -1.55 18.91
N THR A 16 -3.67 -0.25 19.08
CA THR A 16 -2.84 0.78 18.42
C THR A 16 -1.42 0.81 18.96
N ASP A 17 -1.18 0.47 20.23
CA ASP A 17 0.17 0.43 20.82
C ASP A 17 0.99 -0.72 20.22
N ALA A 18 0.38 -1.90 20.05
CA ALA A 18 1.03 -3.01 19.36
C ALA A 18 1.36 -2.66 17.91
N TRP A 19 0.45 -1.98 17.17
CA TRP A 19 0.70 -1.51 15.81
C TRP A 19 1.85 -0.48 15.74
N MET A 20 1.88 0.48 16.66
CA MET A 20 2.95 1.48 16.70
C MET A 20 4.30 0.85 17.03
N ASN A 21 4.34 -0.10 17.98
CA ASN A 21 5.55 -0.87 18.28
C ASN A 21 6.01 -1.70 17.08
N PHE A 22 5.09 -2.39 16.39
CA PHE A 22 5.40 -3.12 15.16
C PHE A 22 5.97 -2.19 14.09
N GLY A 23 5.29 -1.08 13.81
CA GLY A 23 5.72 -0.11 12.81
C GLY A 23 7.11 0.47 13.11
N THR A 24 7.39 0.82 14.36
CA THR A 24 8.64 1.49 14.74
C THR A 24 9.78 0.52 15.03
N ALA A 25 9.56 -0.49 15.86
CA ALA A 25 10.63 -1.40 16.31
C ALA A 25 10.92 -2.51 15.29
N VAL A 26 9.92 -2.96 14.51
CA VAL A 26 10.10 -4.05 13.55
C VAL A 26 10.31 -3.53 12.13
N LEU A 27 9.37 -2.73 11.60
CA LEU A 27 9.48 -2.18 10.24
C LEU A 27 10.49 -1.04 10.15
N GLY A 28 10.76 -0.34 11.25
CA GLY A 28 11.68 0.80 11.29
C GLY A 28 11.09 2.11 10.78
N LEU A 29 9.77 2.21 10.75
CA LEU A 29 9.06 3.46 10.50
C LEU A 29 9.29 4.44 11.65
N MET A 30 9.05 5.71 11.42
CA MET A 30 9.15 6.75 12.45
C MET A 30 7.75 7.17 12.89
N GLU A 31 7.48 7.17 14.20
CA GLU A 31 6.27 7.80 14.71
C GLU A 31 6.33 9.31 14.47
N SER A 32 5.27 9.87 13.89
CA SER A 32 5.12 11.31 13.73
C SER A 32 4.81 11.97 15.07
N ALA A 33 5.44 13.11 15.35
CA ALA A 33 5.12 13.92 16.53
C ALA A 33 3.73 14.60 16.45
N ARG A 34 3.04 14.44 15.34
CA ARG A 34 1.74 15.02 15.09
C ARG A 34 0.69 14.47 16.06
N GLN A 35 -0.12 15.38 16.59
CA GLN A 35 -1.27 15.05 17.44
C GLN A 35 -2.55 15.08 16.61
N ASP A 36 -3.46 14.15 16.86
CA ASP A 36 -4.80 14.07 16.28
C ASP A 36 -5.87 14.15 17.37
N ALA A 37 -6.86 15.03 17.17
CA ALA A 37 -7.95 15.19 18.13
C ALA A 37 -8.82 13.92 18.27
N GLY A 38 -8.88 13.08 17.23
CA GLY A 38 -9.55 11.78 17.22
C GLY A 38 -8.71 10.64 17.80
N GLY A 39 -7.47 10.90 18.22
CA GLY A 39 -6.59 9.91 18.82
C GLY A 39 -5.86 9.01 17.82
N ALA A 40 -5.92 9.29 16.52
CA ALA A 40 -5.14 8.55 15.53
C ALA A 40 -3.65 8.78 15.74
N ARG A 41 -2.86 7.74 15.45
CA ARG A 41 -1.39 7.78 15.47
C ARG A 41 -0.84 7.63 14.05
N PHE A 42 0.33 8.17 13.81
CA PHE A 42 0.86 8.30 12.46
C PHE A 42 2.26 7.73 12.35
N LEU A 43 2.48 6.90 11.34
CA LEU A 43 3.78 6.35 10.99
C LEU A 43 4.24 6.92 9.66
N ARG A 44 5.46 7.42 9.63
CA ARG A 44 6.11 8.00 8.45
C ARG A 44 7.35 7.20 8.06
N MET A 45 7.72 7.31 6.78
CA MET A 45 8.90 6.65 6.22
C MET A 45 9.70 7.58 5.28
N ASP A 46 9.21 8.81 5.09
CA ASP A 46 9.81 9.83 4.23
C ASP A 46 9.38 11.24 4.66
N ASP A 47 9.40 12.22 3.73
CA ASP A 47 9.00 13.61 3.97
C ASP A 47 7.47 13.79 4.07
N HIS A 48 6.65 12.76 3.86
CA HIS A 48 5.22 12.86 4.16
C HIS A 48 5.02 12.84 5.68
N PRO A 49 4.08 13.63 6.20
CA PRO A 49 3.74 13.64 7.62
C PRO A 49 3.30 12.28 8.15
N PHE A 50 2.78 11.43 7.28
CA PHE A 50 2.51 10.02 7.53
C PHE A 50 2.32 9.25 6.19
N ARG A 51 2.55 7.96 6.24
CA ARG A 51 2.15 6.98 5.21
C ARG A 51 1.12 5.99 5.76
N PHE A 52 1.10 5.82 7.09
CA PHE A 52 0.10 4.98 7.77
C PHE A 52 -0.54 5.78 8.89
N MET A 53 -1.88 5.86 8.87
CA MET A 53 -2.70 6.42 9.92
C MET A 53 -3.35 5.25 10.65
N ILE A 54 -3.03 5.10 11.94
CA ILE A 54 -3.52 4.02 12.79
C ILE A 54 -4.60 4.58 13.71
N GLU A 55 -5.81 4.08 13.54
CA GLU A 55 -7.01 4.52 14.24
C GLU A 55 -7.51 3.42 15.18
N ALA A 56 -7.88 3.77 16.41
CA ALA A 56 -8.42 2.79 17.36
C ALA A 56 -9.81 2.33 16.92
N GLY A 57 -10.09 1.03 17.09
CA GLY A 57 -11.38 0.44 16.83
C GLY A 57 -11.47 -1.01 17.28
N GLU A 58 -12.56 -1.68 16.94
CA GLU A 58 -12.81 -3.06 17.40
C GLU A 58 -12.23 -4.11 16.46
N GLN A 59 -11.83 -3.71 15.25
CA GLN A 59 -11.37 -4.61 14.20
C GLN A 59 -10.00 -4.18 13.69
N ASP A 60 -9.24 -5.13 13.14
CA ASP A 60 -7.97 -4.88 12.47
C ASP A 60 -8.20 -4.94 10.95
N VAL A 61 -8.50 -3.78 10.36
CA VAL A 61 -8.94 -3.69 8.96
C VAL A 61 -8.37 -2.44 8.28
N LEU A 62 -8.19 -2.53 6.96
CA LEU A 62 -7.94 -1.35 6.12
C LEU A 62 -9.21 -0.52 6.02
N LEU A 63 -9.15 0.73 6.45
CA LEU A 63 -10.26 1.68 6.35
C LEU A 63 -10.31 2.39 4.99
N ALA A 64 -9.14 2.76 4.46
CA ALA A 64 -9.04 3.44 3.17
C ALA A 64 -7.63 3.41 2.59
N THR A 65 -7.57 3.49 1.25
CA THR A 65 -6.35 3.67 0.46
C THR A 65 -6.34 5.07 -0.14
N GLY A 66 -5.34 5.89 0.18
CA GLY A 66 -5.19 7.25 -0.33
C GLY A 66 -4.47 7.26 -1.70
N LEU A 67 -5.14 7.75 -2.73
CA LEU A 67 -4.62 7.87 -4.10
C LEU A 67 -4.31 9.33 -4.42
N GLU A 68 -3.06 9.63 -4.73
CA GLU A 68 -2.61 10.98 -5.03
C GLU A 68 -2.79 11.35 -6.50
N TYR A 69 -3.36 12.52 -6.73
CA TYR A 69 -3.36 13.19 -8.03
C TYR A 69 -2.40 14.39 -8.01
N ARG A 70 -1.61 14.58 -9.09
CA ARG A 70 -0.57 15.63 -9.16
C ARG A 70 -1.11 17.06 -9.05
N SER A 71 -2.40 17.27 -9.35
CA SER A 71 -2.99 18.62 -9.33
C SER A 71 -4.48 18.58 -9.02
N ALA A 72 -5.01 19.72 -8.57
CA ALA A 72 -6.44 19.92 -8.40
C ALA A 72 -7.25 19.60 -9.66
N ALA A 73 -6.74 19.98 -10.83
CA ALA A 73 -7.43 19.74 -12.10
C ALA A 73 -7.55 18.23 -12.43
N HIS A 74 -6.48 17.44 -12.19
CA HIS A 74 -6.53 15.99 -12.38
C HIS A 74 -7.48 15.32 -11.37
N TRP A 75 -7.44 15.74 -10.12
CA TRP A 75 -8.32 15.26 -9.06
C TRP A 75 -9.80 15.56 -9.37
N GLN A 76 -10.13 16.81 -9.74
CA GLN A 76 -11.49 17.21 -10.10
C GLN A 76 -12.02 16.42 -11.30
N ALA A 77 -11.16 16.20 -12.30
CA ALA A 77 -11.52 15.43 -13.48
C ALA A 77 -11.81 13.96 -13.14
N ALA A 78 -11.05 13.35 -12.21
CA ALA A 78 -11.31 11.99 -11.74
C ALA A 78 -12.62 11.90 -10.95
N CYS A 79 -12.87 12.83 -10.03
CA CYS A 79 -14.13 12.89 -9.28
C CYS A 79 -15.33 13.04 -10.24
N ALA A 80 -15.25 13.95 -11.21
CA ALA A 80 -16.32 14.17 -12.19
C ALA A 80 -16.57 12.93 -13.09
N ALA A 81 -15.51 12.20 -13.48
CA ALA A 81 -15.66 10.97 -14.26
C ALA A 81 -16.37 9.86 -13.45
N LEU A 82 -16.03 9.72 -12.18
CA LEU A 82 -16.68 8.78 -11.26
C LEU A 82 -18.15 9.11 -11.06
N GLU A 83 -18.49 10.38 -10.81
CA GLU A 83 -19.89 10.84 -10.69
C GLU A 83 -20.68 10.60 -11.98
N ALA A 84 -20.08 10.91 -13.14
CA ALA A 84 -20.72 10.66 -14.44
C ALA A 84 -20.94 9.17 -14.72
N ALA A 85 -20.09 8.28 -14.17
CA ALA A 85 -20.26 6.84 -14.23
C ALA A 85 -21.23 6.29 -13.16
N GLY A 86 -21.81 7.16 -12.31
CA GLY A 86 -22.80 6.79 -11.30
C GLY A 86 -22.23 6.36 -9.94
N HIS A 87 -20.93 6.56 -9.70
CA HIS A 87 -20.33 6.31 -8.39
C HIS A 87 -20.60 7.47 -7.43
N ALA A 88 -20.91 7.15 -6.17
CA ALA A 88 -21.09 8.15 -5.12
C ALA A 88 -19.73 8.68 -4.65
N VAL A 89 -19.36 9.89 -5.07
CA VAL A 89 -18.17 10.59 -4.63
C VAL A 89 -18.54 11.52 -3.48
N SER A 90 -17.89 11.37 -2.32
CA SER A 90 -18.16 12.14 -1.11
C SER A 90 -16.98 13.07 -0.80
N PRO A 91 -17.08 14.38 -1.05
CA PRO A 91 -16.03 15.33 -0.69
C PRO A 91 -15.80 15.35 0.82
N GLY A 92 -14.52 15.35 1.24
CA GLY A 92 -14.16 15.53 2.63
C GLY A 92 -14.25 16.98 3.09
N SER A 93 -14.45 17.19 4.39
CA SER A 93 -14.38 18.51 4.98
C SER A 93 -12.95 19.06 5.01
N GLN A 94 -12.82 20.38 5.19
CA GLN A 94 -11.50 21.03 5.33
C GLN A 94 -10.73 20.47 6.54
N GLU A 95 -11.39 20.23 7.66
CA GLU A 95 -10.78 19.63 8.85
C GLU A 95 -10.21 18.24 8.60
N GLU A 96 -10.97 17.40 7.88
CA GLU A 96 -10.51 16.07 7.51
C GLU A 96 -9.38 16.09 6.46
N ALA A 97 -9.38 17.06 5.53
CA ALA A 97 -8.26 17.28 4.61
C ALA A 97 -6.99 17.71 5.36
N GLU A 98 -7.12 18.59 6.36
CA GLU A 98 -6.02 18.99 7.25
C GLU A 98 -5.51 17.80 8.08
N ARG A 99 -6.41 16.94 8.55
CA ARG A 99 -6.07 15.70 9.24
C ARG A 99 -5.23 14.76 8.35
N ARG A 100 -5.46 14.77 7.04
CA ARG A 100 -4.70 13.99 6.04
C ARG A 100 -3.48 14.71 5.50
N CYS A 101 -3.23 15.95 5.91
CA CYS A 101 -2.14 16.80 5.38
C CYS A 101 -2.23 17.01 3.87
N VAL A 102 -3.42 17.24 3.35
CA VAL A 102 -3.70 17.48 1.94
C VAL A 102 -4.51 18.76 1.75
N GLU A 103 -4.62 19.27 0.53
CA GLU A 103 -5.47 20.44 0.25
C GLU A 103 -6.94 20.05 0.16
N ALA A 104 -7.23 18.93 -0.50
CA ALA A 104 -8.58 18.39 -0.59
C ALA A 104 -8.54 16.87 -0.84
N TYR A 105 -9.61 16.18 -0.46
CA TYR A 105 -9.85 14.80 -0.80
C TYR A 105 -11.34 14.53 -1.00
N ALA A 106 -11.63 13.41 -1.65
CA ALA A 106 -12.96 12.84 -1.73
C ALA A 106 -12.90 11.33 -1.56
N SER A 107 -13.88 10.72 -0.93
CA SER A 107 -13.98 9.27 -0.80
C SER A 107 -14.94 8.67 -1.81
N VAL A 108 -14.62 7.46 -2.26
CA VAL A 108 -15.43 6.63 -3.16
C VAL A 108 -15.21 5.17 -2.82
N SER A 109 -16.22 4.32 -2.99
CA SER A 109 -16.05 2.87 -2.92
C SER A 109 -15.88 2.30 -4.32
N ASP A 110 -14.94 1.38 -4.48
CA ASP A 110 -14.81 0.59 -5.71
C ASP A 110 -15.96 -0.46 -5.80
N PRO A 111 -16.12 -1.16 -6.94
CA PRO A 111 -17.17 -2.17 -7.09
C PRO A 111 -17.07 -3.36 -6.13
N SER A 112 -15.88 -3.63 -5.58
CA SER A 112 -15.65 -4.70 -4.59
C SER A 112 -15.81 -4.23 -3.13
N GLY A 113 -16.13 -2.94 -2.91
CA GLY A 113 -16.39 -2.37 -1.60
C GLY A 113 -15.16 -1.76 -0.90
N ASN A 114 -14.00 -1.70 -1.56
CA ASN A 114 -12.83 -1.03 -1.00
C ASN A 114 -13.04 0.49 -0.99
N THR A 115 -12.73 1.14 0.12
CA THR A 115 -12.79 2.60 0.22
C THR A 115 -11.50 3.23 -0.29
N LEU A 116 -11.64 4.17 -1.22
CA LEU A 116 -10.56 4.99 -1.73
C LEU A 116 -10.73 6.45 -1.29
N GLU A 117 -9.63 7.10 -0.98
CA GLU A 117 -9.56 8.53 -0.72
C GLU A 117 -8.72 9.18 -1.82
N LEU A 118 -9.40 9.79 -2.80
CA LEU A 118 -8.75 10.51 -3.90
C LEU A 118 -8.35 11.89 -3.42
N TYR A 119 -7.08 12.26 -3.52
CA TYR A 119 -6.62 13.54 -2.98
C TYR A 119 -5.60 14.25 -3.87
N HIS A 120 -5.39 15.54 -3.60
CA HIS A 120 -4.33 16.36 -4.18
C HIS A 120 -3.75 17.33 -3.15
N GLY A 121 -2.61 17.94 -3.50
CA GLY A 121 -2.04 19.03 -2.71
C GLY A 121 -1.46 18.56 -1.37
N ARG A 122 -0.68 17.47 -1.40
CA ARG A 122 0.03 16.98 -0.21
C ARG A 122 0.90 18.06 0.42
N LYS A 123 0.91 18.10 1.75
CA LYS A 123 1.85 18.90 2.55
C LYS A 123 3.02 18.01 2.95
N LEU A 124 4.23 18.53 2.93
CA LEU A 124 5.43 17.79 3.30
C LEU A 124 5.96 18.28 4.66
N ASP A 125 6.61 17.38 5.38
CA ASP A 125 7.31 17.64 6.63
C ASP A 125 8.76 17.19 6.47
N TYR A 126 9.67 18.16 6.38
CA TYR A 126 11.09 17.92 6.15
C TYR A 126 11.88 17.59 7.43
N VAL A 127 11.22 17.31 8.54
CA VAL A 127 11.92 16.72 9.70
C VAL A 127 12.56 15.40 9.23
N PRO A 128 13.89 15.25 9.37
CA PRO A 128 14.59 14.06 8.89
C PRO A 128 14.01 12.78 9.47
N LEU A 129 13.92 11.73 8.65
CA LEU A 129 13.56 10.41 9.13
C LEU A 129 14.58 9.92 10.14
N ASN A 130 14.11 9.60 11.34
CA ASN A 130 14.91 9.01 12.42
C ASN A 130 14.28 7.69 12.83
N SER A 131 14.66 6.62 12.12
CA SER A 131 14.16 5.28 12.37
C SER A 131 14.66 4.73 13.71
N PRO A 132 13.77 4.33 14.64
CA PRO A 132 14.19 3.68 15.89
C PRO A 132 14.93 2.36 15.66
N ALA A 133 14.63 1.66 14.56
CA ALA A 133 15.30 0.42 14.16
C ALA A 133 16.56 0.65 13.31
N GLY A 134 16.94 1.90 13.04
CA GLY A 134 18.14 2.27 12.31
C GLY A 134 18.04 2.15 10.79
N VAL A 135 16.84 1.97 10.22
CA VAL A 135 16.62 1.98 8.78
C VAL A 135 17.01 3.35 8.21
N LYS A 136 17.85 3.35 7.19
CA LYS A 136 18.41 4.58 6.62
C LYS A 136 17.48 5.22 5.61
N ARG A 137 16.85 4.40 4.77
CA ARG A 137 16.02 4.87 3.67
C ARG A 137 14.97 3.83 3.28
N PHE A 138 13.75 4.31 3.09
CA PHE A 138 12.70 3.60 2.36
C PHE A 138 12.66 4.08 0.90
N ILE A 139 12.30 3.20 -0.01
CA ILE A 139 12.19 3.52 -1.42
C ILE A 139 10.78 4.06 -1.72
N THR A 140 10.64 5.37 -1.54
CA THR A 140 9.41 6.13 -1.78
C THR A 140 9.54 7.13 -2.92
N ARG A 141 10.74 7.22 -3.53
CA ARG A 141 11.06 8.15 -4.61
C ARG A 141 11.91 7.48 -5.68
N ASP A 142 11.71 7.86 -6.93
CA ASP A 142 12.56 7.50 -8.04
C ASP A 142 13.89 8.28 -8.03
N GLU A 143 14.78 7.98 -8.99
CA GLU A 143 16.07 8.64 -9.14
C GLU A 143 15.94 10.17 -9.45
N ARG A 144 14.79 10.61 -9.92
CA ARG A 144 14.49 12.01 -10.24
C ARG A 144 13.74 12.71 -9.10
N ASN A 145 13.66 12.10 -7.92
CA ASN A 145 12.89 12.55 -6.76
C ASN A 145 11.37 12.62 -6.98
N GLY A 146 10.85 11.91 -7.99
CA GLY A 146 9.42 11.68 -8.16
C GLY A 146 8.87 10.78 -7.06
N ASP A 147 7.67 11.05 -6.57
CA ASP A 147 7.03 10.21 -5.56
C ASP A 147 6.57 8.88 -6.17
N MET A 148 6.90 7.77 -5.53
CA MET A 148 6.46 6.42 -5.89
C MET A 148 5.49 5.82 -4.85
N GLY A 149 5.02 6.62 -3.88
CA GLY A 149 4.18 6.15 -2.79
C GLY A 149 4.98 5.44 -1.70
N PHE A 150 4.25 4.86 -0.75
CA PHE A 150 4.86 4.14 0.37
C PHE A 150 5.41 2.75 -0.02
N GLY A 151 4.94 2.19 -1.10
CA GLY A 151 5.14 0.84 -1.58
C GLY A 151 3.96 0.43 -2.44
N HIS A 152 3.33 -0.68 -2.10
CA HIS A 152 2.06 -1.08 -2.71
C HIS A 152 1.06 -1.66 -1.69
N ALA A 153 -0.18 -1.82 -2.13
CA ALA A 153 -1.22 -2.56 -1.42
C ALA A 153 -1.93 -3.53 -2.36
N VAL A 154 -2.30 -4.70 -1.84
CA VAL A 154 -3.12 -5.68 -2.58
C VAL A 154 -4.51 -5.71 -1.96
N LEU A 155 -5.51 -5.32 -2.74
CA LEU A 155 -6.89 -5.21 -2.28
C LEU A 155 -7.72 -6.43 -2.73
N PRO A 156 -8.70 -6.88 -1.92
CA PRO A 156 -9.66 -7.87 -2.34
C PRO A 156 -10.55 -7.30 -3.46
N ALA A 157 -10.80 -8.09 -4.49
CA ALA A 157 -11.58 -7.69 -5.65
C ALA A 157 -12.48 -8.84 -6.16
N PRO A 158 -13.44 -9.33 -5.35
CA PRO A 158 -14.34 -10.39 -5.77
C PRO A 158 -15.17 -10.00 -7.01
N GLU A 159 -15.52 -8.71 -7.17
CA GLU A 159 -16.17 -8.17 -8.37
C GLU A 159 -15.09 -7.78 -9.41
N THR A 160 -14.18 -8.70 -9.71
CA THR A 160 -12.93 -8.48 -10.44
C THR A 160 -13.10 -7.70 -11.74
N GLY A 161 -14.06 -8.11 -12.58
CA GLY A 161 -14.25 -7.47 -13.90
C GLY A 161 -14.66 -6.01 -13.80
N ALA A 162 -15.64 -5.68 -12.95
CA ALA A 162 -16.08 -4.32 -12.71
C ALA A 162 -14.98 -3.49 -12.03
N THR A 163 -14.25 -4.11 -11.10
CA THR A 163 -13.17 -3.45 -10.35
C THR A 163 -11.99 -3.10 -11.26
N ILE A 164 -11.59 -3.97 -12.18
CA ILE A 164 -10.54 -3.64 -13.20
C ILE A 164 -10.95 -2.43 -14.02
N VAL A 165 -12.17 -2.42 -14.57
CA VAL A 165 -12.69 -1.30 -15.37
C VAL A 165 -12.70 0.01 -14.55
N PHE A 166 -13.14 -0.06 -13.30
CA PHE A 166 -13.14 1.09 -12.40
C PHE A 166 -11.74 1.69 -12.24
N TYR A 167 -10.73 0.87 -11.94
CA TYR A 167 -9.37 1.36 -11.74
C TYR A 167 -8.70 1.83 -13.04
N THR A 168 -8.96 1.19 -14.17
CA THR A 168 -8.32 1.55 -15.44
C THR A 168 -8.99 2.72 -16.14
N GLU A 169 -10.32 2.77 -16.16
CA GLU A 169 -11.08 3.75 -16.95
C GLU A 169 -11.39 5.03 -16.15
N LEU A 170 -11.62 4.90 -14.83
CA LEU A 170 -12.10 6.02 -14.00
C LEU A 170 -11.03 6.57 -13.06
N ILE A 171 -10.24 5.70 -12.42
CA ILE A 171 -9.19 6.10 -11.48
C ILE A 171 -7.91 6.50 -12.23
N GLY A 172 -7.55 5.79 -13.30
CA GLY A 172 -6.37 6.09 -14.13
C GLY A 172 -5.11 5.33 -13.70
N LEU A 173 -5.25 4.12 -13.17
CA LEU A 173 -4.19 3.14 -13.09
C LEU A 173 -4.13 2.34 -14.40
N ALA A 174 -3.00 1.67 -14.67
CA ALA A 174 -2.86 0.79 -15.80
C ALA A 174 -2.33 -0.59 -15.38
N VAL A 175 -2.75 -1.65 -16.05
CA VAL A 175 -2.31 -3.02 -15.76
C VAL A 175 -0.83 -3.16 -16.11
N SER A 176 -0.05 -3.72 -15.18
CA SER A 176 1.37 -4.05 -15.37
C SER A 176 1.62 -5.55 -15.50
N ASP A 177 0.85 -6.38 -14.79
CA ASP A 177 0.91 -7.83 -14.88
C ASP A 177 -0.43 -8.46 -14.52
N ASP A 178 -0.71 -9.64 -15.09
CA ASP A 178 -1.90 -10.45 -14.82
C ASP A 178 -1.45 -11.85 -14.42
N LEU A 179 -1.42 -12.12 -13.11
CA LEU A 179 -0.90 -13.36 -12.54
C LEU A 179 -2.01 -14.38 -12.30
N TYR A 180 -1.82 -15.55 -12.85
CA TYR A 180 -2.61 -16.77 -12.62
C TYR A 180 -1.76 -17.77 -11.83
N PRO A 181 -1.70 -17.66 -10.49
CA PRO A 181 -0.89 -18.57 -9.69
C PRO A 181 -1.42 -20.01 -9.76
N PRO A 182 -0.62 -21.03 -9.42
CA PRO A 182 -1.06 -22.43 -9.44
C PRO A 182 -2.01 -22.77 -8.26
N ILE A 183 -2.91 -21.86 -7.94
CA ILE A 183 -3.97 -21.98 -6.94
C ILE A 183 -5.30 -21.92 -7.67
N PRO A 184 -6.20 -22.92 -7.53
CA PRO A 184 -7.48 -22.91 -8.22
C PRO A 184 -8.26 -21.62 -8.03
N ASP A 185 -8.82 -21.10 -9.11
CA ASP A 185 -9.67 -19.90 -9.14
C ASP A 185 -9.02 -18.62 -8.60
N SER A 186 -7.68 -18.59 -8.44
CA SER A 186 -6.93 -17.42 -8.02
C SER A 186 -6.42 -16.60 -9.19
N ARG A 187 -6.50 -15.27 -9.05
CA ARG A 187 -5.96 -14.30 -9.99
C ARG A 187 -5.55 -13.04 -9.26
N VAL A 188 -4.40 -12.48 -9.62
CA VAL A 188 -3.91 -11.20 -9.11
C VAL A 188 -3.61 -10.28 -10.27
N ILE A 189 -4.26 -9.13 -10.32
CA ILE A 189 -4.05 -8.11 -11.35
C ILE A 189 -3.22 -6.99 -10.74
N PHE A 190 -2.00 -6.81 -11.22
CA PHE A 190 -1.09 -5.77 -10.79
C PHE A 190 -1.29 -4.51 -11.63
N MET A 191 -1.27 -3.35 -10.97
CA MET A 191 -1.54 -2.07 -11.61
C MET A 191 -0.51 -1.03 -11.18
N HIS A 192 0.00 -0.29 -12.16
CA HIS A 192 0.90 0.83 -11.90
C HIS A 192 0.19 2.18 -11.91
N ALA A 193 0.74 3.11 -11.14
CA ALA A 193 0.44 4.53 -11.18
C ALA A 193 1.38 5.26 -12.17
N ASP A 194 1.27 6.58 -12.27
CA ASP A 194 2.17 7.43 -13.09
C ASP A 194 3.50 7.67 -12.37
N ASN A 195 4.21 6.57 -12.09
CA ASN A 195 5.55 6.51 -11.50
C ASN A 195 6.23 5.19 -11.95
N PRO A 196 7.55 5.04 -11.77
CA PRO A 196 8.27 3.88 -12.31
C PRO A 196 8.10 2.57 -11.52
N ARG A 197 7.41 2.53 -10.38
CA ARG A 197 7.17 1.29 -9.63
C ARG A 197 6.38 0.30 -10.50
N GLN A 198 6.83 -0.96 -10.59
CA GLN A 198 6.21 -1.99 -11.43
C GLN A 198 4.72 -2.16 -11.11
N HIS A 199 4.35 -2.07 -9.84
CA HIS A 199 2.95 -1.90 -9.44
C HIS A 199 2.85 -1.10 -8.14
N SER A 200 1.81 -0.29 -8.06
CA SER A 200 1.46 0.46 -6.86
C SER A 200 0.24 -0.13 -6.15
N LEU A 201 -0.60 -0.83 -6.89
CA LEU A 201 -1.79 -1.52 -6.41
C LEU A 201 -1.89 -2.87 -7.09
N ALA A 202 -2.45 -3.87 -6.39
CA ALA A 202 -2.91 -5.08 -7.02
C ALA A 202 -4.31 -5.47 -6.54
N LEU A 203 -5.02 -6.22 -7.37
CA LEU A 203 -6.37 -6.70 -7.11
C LEU A 203 -6.35 -8.23 -7.03
N TYR A 204 -6.68 -8.78 -5.87
CA TYR A 204 -6.85 -10.21 -5.68
C TYR A 204 -8.33 -10.58 -5.82
N ASN A 205 -8.64 -11.53 -6.69
CA ASN A 205 -10.02 -11.86 -7.07
C ASN A 205 -10.86 -12.59 -6.01
N GLN A 206 -10.39 -12.66 -4.77
CA GLN A 206 -11.12 -13.26 -3.65
C GLN A 206 -11.38 -12.22 -2.55
N PRO A 207 -12.39 -12.41 -1.69
CA PRO A 207 -12.59 -11.57 -0.51
C PRO A 207 -11.46 -11.77 0.51
N HIS A 208 -11.18 -10.75 1.32
CA HIS A 208 -10.24 -10.82 2.43
C HIS A 208 -10.82 -10.13 3.68
N PRO A 209 -10.76 -10.75 4.87
CA PRO A 209 -11.46 -10.25 6.05
C PRO A 209 -10.93 -8.91 6.57
N SER A 210 -9.65 -8.60 6.39
CA SER A 210 -9.05 -7.32 6.81
C SER A 210 -9.18 -6.21 5.78
N GLY A 211 -9.86 -6.44 4.64
CA GLY A 211 -9.96 -5.43 3.56
C GLY A 211 -8.64 -5.16 2.82
N VAL A 212 -7.59 -5.90 3.12
CA VAL A 212 -6.29 -5.86 2.43
C VAL A 212 -5.63 -7.23 2.50
N VAL A 213 -5.10 -7.70 1.38
CA VAL A 213 -4.38 -8.98 1.34
C VAL A 213 -2.99 -8.81 1.93
N HIS A 214 -2.26 -7.79 1.49
CA HIS A 214 -1.04 -7.34 2.13
C HIS A 214 -0.71 -5.89 1.78
N ILE A 215 0.20 -5.33 2.57
CA ILE A 215 0.82 -4.01 2.39
C ILE A 215 2.31 -4.24 2.16
N MET A 216 2.95 -3.54 1.23
CA MET A 216 4.39 -3.64 1.01
C MET A 216 5.11 -2.35 1.37
N VAL A 217 6.26 -2.48 2.02
CA VAL A 217 7.24 -1.42 2.24
C VAL A 217 8.61 -1.83 1.70
N GLU A 218 9.27 -0.93 0.97
CA GLU A 218 10.54 -1.20 0.31
C GLU A 218 11.68 -0.43 0.96
N VAL A 219 12.81 -1.12 1.19
CA VAL A 219 14.05 -0.55 1.71
C VAL A 219 15.17 -0.59 0.67
N GLU A 220 16.25 0.15 0.93
CA GLU A 220 17.27 0.39 -0.08
C GLU A 220 18.23 -0.79 -0.37
N ASN A 221 18.29 -1.80 0.50
CA ASN A 221 19.24 -2.91 0.33
C ASN A 221 18.83 -4.17 1.09
N LEU A 222 19.43 -5.30 0.68
CA LEU A 222 19.18 -6.63 1.27
C LEU A 222 19.53 -6.70 2.76
N ASP A 223 20.55 -5.98 3.21
CA ASP A 223 20.93 -6.00 4.63
C ASP A 223 19.83 -5.43 5.53
N GLU A 224 19.07 -4.43 5.05
CA GLU A 224 17.92 -3.93 5.79
C GLU A 224 16.80 -4.98 5.86
N VAL A 225 16.59 -5.76 4.80
CA VAL A 225 15.63 -6.89 4.80
C VAL A 225 16.08 -7.96 5.80
N GLY A 226 17.35 -8.32 5.80
CA GLY A 226 17.91 -9.29 6.75
C GLY A 226 17.78 -8.83 8.21
N ARG A 227 18.10 -7.55 8.50
CA ARG A 227 17.94 -6.97 9.84
C ARG A 227 16.46 -6.93 10.27
N ALA A 228 15.53 -6.64 9.34
CA ALA A 228 14.11 -6.67 9.63
C ALA A 228 13.65 -8.09 9.98
N LEU A 229 14.11 -9.08 9.23
CA LEU A 229 13.81 -10.49 9.51
C LEU A 229 14.33 -10.93 10.89
N ASP A 230 15.51 -10.44 11.31
CA ASP A 230 16.01 -10.68 12.67
C ASP A 230 15.14 -10.02 13.73
N ARG A 231 14.66 -8.78 13.50
CA ARG A 231 13.71 -8.10 14.40
C ARG A 231 12.38 -8.84 14.52
N VAL A 232 11.86 -9.35 13.39
CA VAL A 232 10.64 -10.19 13.36
C VAL A 232 10.81 -11.43 14.23
N LYS A 233 11.93 -12.15 14.08
CA LYS A 233 12.25 -13.34 14.89
C LYS A 233 12.40 -13.00 16.37
N GLN A 234 13.10 -11.91 16.70
CA GLN A 234 13.28 -11.46 18.09
C GLN A 234 11.96 -11.06 18.75
N ALA A 235 11.05 -10.47 17.99
CA ALA A 235 9.71 -10.12 18.45
C ALA A 235 8.74 -11.31 18.52
N GLY A 236 9.13 -12.50 18.03
CA GLY A 236 8.29 -13.70 17.99
C GLY A 236 7.09 -13.56 17.07
N LEU A 237 7.16 -12.72 16.05
CA LEU A 237 6.06 -12.48 15.11
C LEU A 237 5.99 -13.59 14.05
N PRO A 238 4.79 -14.02 13.65
CA PRO A 238 4.63 -15.06 12.65
C PRO A 238 4.98 -14.55 11.25
N LEU A 239 5.75 -15.34 10.52
CA LEU A 239 5.97 -15.15 9.09
C LEU A 239 4.80 -15.76 8.31
N LEU A 240 4.23 -15.00 7.39
CA LEU A 240 3.29 -15.50 6.39
C LEU A 240 4.04 -16.15 5.21
N ALA A 241 5.21 -15.60 4.82
CA ALA A 241 6.09 -16.21 3.85
C ALA A 241 7.57 -15.96 4.21
N THR A 242 8.39 -16.95 3.93
CA THR A 242 9.85 -16.86 4.09
C THR A 242 10.46 -15.90 3.08
N LEU A 243 11.77 -15.64 3.18
CA LEU A 243 12.49 -14.85 2.18
C LEU A 243 12.40 -15.50 0.80
N GLY A 244 12.05 -14.73 -0.20
CA GLY A 244 11.92 -15.16 -1.58
C GLY A 244 12.12 -14.02 -2.57
N ARG A 245 11.92 -14.30 -3.87
CA ARG A 245 11.98 -13.32 -4.94
C ARG A 245 10.85 -13.52 -5.93
N HIS A 246 10.08 -12.47 -6.18
CA HIS A 246 8.98 -12.50 -7.15
C HIS A 246 9.44 -12.49 -8.60
N VAL A 247 8.60 -13.02 -9.48
CA VAL A 247 8.82 -13.07 -10.93
C VAL A 247 8.55 -11.73 -11.58
N ASN A 248 7.44 -11.08 -11.21
CA ASN A 248 6.88 -9.95 -11.94
C ASN A 248 7.61 -8.63 -11.68
N ASP A 249 7.96 -8.35 -10.43
CA ASP A 249 8.59 -7.09 -10.03
C ASP A 249 10.00 -7.25 -9.46
N ASN A 250 10.53 -8.48 -9.47
CA ASN A 250 11.88 -8.80 -8.97
C ASN A 250 12.09 -8.53 -7.48
N MET A 251 11.03 -8.17 -6.73
CA MET A 251 11.12 -7.87 -5.31
C MET A 251 11.67 -9.05 -4.53
N CYS A 252 12.72 -8.83 -3.75
CA CYS A 252 13.24 -9.81 -2.79
C CYS A 252 12.72 -9.44 -1.40
N SER A 253 11.83 -10.24 -0.87
CA SER A 253 11.02 -9.90 0.31
C SER A 253 10.73 -11.09 1.21
N PHE A 254 10.16 -10.81 2.36
CA PHE A 254 9.46 -11.76 3.21
C PHE A 254 8.14 -11.15 3.67
N TYR A 255 7.21 -11.98 4.16
CA TYR A 255 5.93 -11.52 4.65
C TYR A 255 5.80 -11.81 6.14
N VAL A 256 5.39 -10.81 6.92
CA VAL A 256 5.15 -10.90 8.36
C VAL A 256 3.72 -10.49 8.68
N LEU A 257 3.09 -11.15 9.66
CA LEU A 257 1.79 -10.71 10.16
C LEU A 257 1.97 -9.60 11.20
N ALA A 258 1.38 -8.45 10.91
CA ALA A 258 1.22 -7.37 11.87
C ALA A 258 0.24 -7.75 12.98
N PRO A 259 0.19 -6.99 14.10
CA PRO A 259 -0.89 -7.12 15.08
C PRO A 259 -2.26 -7.08 14.39
N GLY A 260 -3.15 -8.00 14.76
CA GLY A 260 -4.45 -8.15 14.10
C GLY A 260 -4.44 -8.93 12.79
N GLY A 261 -3.27 -9.43 12.33
CA GLY A 261 -3.18 -10.37 11.23
C GLY A 261 -3.10 -9.74 9.82
N ILE A 262 -2.97 -8.42 9.70
CA ILE A 262 -2.69 -7.79 8.39
C ILE A 262 -1.27 -8.18 7.96
N ALA A 263 -1.14 -8.73 6.75
CA ALA A 263 0.16 -9.10 6.21
C ALA A 263 0.94 -7.87 5.72
N VAL A 264 2.23 -7.83 6.05
CA VAL A 264 3.17 -6.83 5.56
C VAL A 264 4.33 -7.51 4.86
N GLU A 265 4.51 -7.19 3.60
CA GLU A 265 5.67 -7.52 2.79
C GLU A 265 6.79 -6.52 3.07
N TYR A 266 7.99 -6.99 3.35
CA TYR A 266 9.15 -6.16 3.58
C TYR A 266 10.26 -6.56 2.61
N GLY A 267 10.59 -5.68 1.68
CA GLY A 267 11.44 -6.06 0.56
C GLY A 267 12.39 -4.99 0.05
N TYR A 268 13.19 -5.36 -0.94
CA TYR A 268 14.10 -4.49 -1.66
C TYR A 268 14.24 -4.93 -3.13
N ASP A 269 14.83 -4.07 -3.97
CA ASP A 269 15.18 -4.34 -5.36
C ASP A 269 13.96 -4.49 -6.28
N GLY A 270 12.86 -3.79 -5.93
CA GLY A 270 11.67 -3.74 -6.76
C GLY A 270 11.95 -3.10 -8.12
N LEU A 271 11.44 -3.73 -9.18
CA LEU A 271 11.64 -3.29 -10.55
C LEU A 271 11.07 -1.88 -10.77
N GLN A 272 11.91 -0.97 -11.26
CA GLN A 272 11.49 0.31 -11.78
C GLN A 272 11.41 0.25 -13.31
N VAL A 273 10.27 0.66 -13.85
CA VAL A 273 9.87 0.46 -15.24
C VAL A 273 9.78 1.78 -15.98
N ASP A 274 10.32 1.82 -17.19
CA ASP A 274 10.03 2.85 -18.18
C ASP A 274 8.78 2.41 -18.97
N TRP A 275 7.62 2.97 -18.62
CA TRP A 275 6.32 2.58 -19.17
C TRP A 275 6.16 2.90 -20.66
N GLU A 276 6.99 3.75 -21.24
CA GLU A 276 7.02 3.99 -22.70
C GLU A 276 7.62 2.81 -23.46
N ARG A 277 8.38 1.95 -22.76
CA ARG A 277 9.13 0.81 -23.33
C ARG A 277 8.73 -0.54 -22.79
N HIS A 278 7.92 -0.56 -21.74
CA HIS A 278 7.49 -1.80 -21.10
C HIS A 278 6.17 -2.30 -21.68
N THR A 279 6.06 -3.61 -21.78
CA THR A 279 4.81 -4.29 -22.17
C THR A 279 4.26 -4.99 -20.93
N PRO A 280 2.97 -4.82 -20.59
CA PRO A 280 2.33 -5.60 -19.55
C PRO A 280 2.52 -7.09 -19.74
N THR A 281 2.75 -7.81 -18.65
CA THR A 281 3.02 -9.24 -18.67
C THR A 281 1.80 -10.06 -18.28
N VAL A 282 1.87 -11.37 -18.54
CA VAL A 282 0.98 -12.39 -17.98
C VAL A 282 1.86 -13.43 -17.33
N SER A 283 1.67 -13.64 -16.03
CA SER A 283 2.49 -14.56 -15.24
C SER A 283 1.68 -15.75 -14.77
N THR A 284 2.32 -16.91 -14.66
CA THR A 284 1.72 -18.17 -14.16
C THR A 284 2.40 -18.69 -12.91
N GLU A 285 3.51 -18.07 -12.53
CA GLU A 285 4.28 -18.34 -11.33
C GLU A 285 4.47 -17.02 -10.57
N GLY A 286 4.35 -17.06 -9.25
CA GLY A 286 4.55 -15.88 -8.39
C GLY A 286 6.00 -15.61 -8.07
N ASP A 287 6.82 -16.68 -7.96
CA ASP A 287 8.14 -16.61 -7.36
C ASP A 287 9.22 -17.25 -8.23
N LEU A 288 10.40 -16.62 -8.26
CA LEU A 288 11.61 -17.20 -8.85
C LEU A 288 12.23 -18.22 -7.89
N TRP A 289 12.14 -17.96 -6.59
CA TRP A 289 12.64 -18.82 -5.53
C TRP A 289 12.14 -18.33 -4.16
N GLY A 290 12.10 -19.21 -3.17
CA GLY A 290 11.70 -18.91 -1.78
C GLY A 290 10.21 -18.77 -1.62
N HIS A 291 9.77 -17.88 -0.75
CA HIS A 291 8.37 -17.63 -0.36
C HIS A 291 7.62 -18.91 0.00
N GLU A 292 8.16 -19.67 0.96
CA GLU A 292 7.39 -20.75 1.56
C GLU A 292 6.27 -20.13 2.41
N TYR A 293 5.03 -20.25 1.92
CA TYR A 293 3.86 -19.67 2.57
C TYR A 293 3.36 -20.54 3.73
N SER A 294 3.02 -19.90 4.84
CA SER A 294 2.42 -20.52 6.02
C SER A 294 1.17 -19.73 6.41
N PHE A 295 -0.01 -20.27 6.06
CA PHE A 295 -1.27 -19.63 6.39
C PHE A 295 -1.75 -20.09 7.77
N PRO A 296 -1.84 -19.20 8.77
CA PRO A 296 -2.35 -19.56 10.10
C PRO A 296 -3.76 -20.16 10.00
N GLY A 297 -3.97 -21.31 10.62
CA GLY A 297 -5.25 -22.00 10.65
C GLY A 297 -5.56 -22.90 9.44
N VAL A 298 -4.66 -23.04 8.48
CA VAL A 298 -4.84 -23.94 7.32
C VAL A 298 -3.99 -25.21 7.44
N ASN A 299 -2.90 -25.16 8.21
CA ASN A 299 -1.94 -26.27 8.36
C ASN A 299 -1.77 -26.74 9.82
N ASP A 300 -2.68 -26.37 10.73
CA ASP A 300 -2.69 -26.84 12.13
C ASP A 300 -3.66 -28.03 12.33
#